data_a12c3157ea83d5ee18c50ecd35b300bb
#
_entry.id   a12c3157ea83d5ee18c50ecd35b300bb
#
_cell.length_a   1.000
_cell.length_b   1.000
_cell.length_c   1.000
_cell.angle_alpha   90.00
_cell.angle_beta   90.00
_cell.angle_gamma   90.00
#
_symmetry.space_group_name_H-M   'P 1'
#
loop_
_entity.id
_entity.type
_entity.pdbx_description
1 polymer ?
#
loop_
_entity_poly.entity_id
_entity_poly.type
_entity_poly.pdbx_seq_one_letter_code
_entity_poly.pdbx_strand_id
1 'polypeptide(L)'
;MPYVWAHLAQNWIRTASTAGAVAVSIFLFCTLETFVASLHGSVNQGPARLITRNNVSRFYSLPIAYEQRIATVPGVTRVAAANYFGGMRDASDPESEFANFAVEAESFLALYPEYMLSDPERSAFLKDQHGAIVGRALAERFQWKVGDTIQLTSNIYRTASPYELVISAIYRTDQGRFPGTDESTLFLQYKYLDEATGGRAGVRTFRIEIAAPREAGVVSHAIDELFENSDAQTHTETEAQYRANAGALGGNLVLLLNAIGLLVMFTLLLVTANTMSMAVRERRAEIGTLKALGLSDGRVLSLILAEGILLGLCGAAAGLLLSRVLVEALPHAPVIGEVARRFPRMHIPTAIAGGGILLGVLVGLAAGSVPSLAAFRARITELLRPV
;
A
#
# COMPACT_ATOMS: atom_id res chain seq x y z
N MET A 1 -28.28 -29.95 3.91
CA MET A 1 -26.79 -29.93 3.76
C MET A 1 -26.20 -31.14 3.02
N PRO A 2 -26.56 -32.45 3.34
CA PRO A 2 -25.95 -33.59 2.62
C PRO A 2 -26.24 -33.60 1.11
N TYR A 3 -27.39 -33.11 0.67
CA TYR A 3 -27.75 -33.02 -0.74
C TYR A 3 -26.85 -32.10 -1.57
N VAL A 4 -26.50 -30.93 -1.02
CA VAL A 4 -25.59 -29.94 -1.70
C VAL A 4 -24.21 -30.53 -1.87
N TRP A 5 -23.67 -31.20 -0.83
CA TRP A 5 -22.35 -31.84 -0.88
C TRP A 5 -22.28 -33.01 -1.89
N ALA A 6 -23.29 -33.88 -1.90
CA ALA A 6 -23.34 -34.98 -2.88
C ALA A 6 -23.36 -34.46 -4.31
N HIS A 7 -24.01 -33.34 -4.53
CA HIS A 7 -24.17 -32.75 -5.85
C HIS A 7 -22.89 -31.99 -6.32
N LEU A 8 -22.22 -31.28 -5.43
CA LEU A 8 -20.91 -30.65 -5.72
C LEU A 8 -19.86 -31.70 -6.08
N ALA A 9 -19.93 -32.90 -5.46
CA ALA A 9 -19.01 -34.00 -5.72
C ALA A 9 -19.29 -34.70 -7.06
N GLN A 10 -20.56 -34.79 -7.47
CA GLN A 10 -20.94 -35.49 -8.69
C GLN A 10 -20.42 -34.84 -9.97
N ASN A 11 -20.30 -33.49 -10.01
CA ASN A 11 -19.80 -32.72 -11.13
C ASN A 11 -18.55 -31.91 -10.72
N TRP A 12 -17.54 -32.60 -10.16
CA TRP A 12 -16.39 -31.98 -9.53
C TRP A 12 -15.59 -31.03 -10.44
N ILE A 13 -15.47 -31.32 -11.76
CA ILE A 13 -14.74 -30.49 -12.74
C ILE A 13 -15.41 -29.12 -12.85
N ARG A 14 -16.74 -29.07 -12.96
CA ARG A 14 -17.49 -27.83 -13.05
C ARG A 14 -17.46 -27.05 -11.72
N THR A 15 -17.65 -27.75 -10.61
CA THR A 15 -17.54 -27.18 -9.27
C THR A 15 -16.16 -26.56 -9.06
N ALA A 16 -15.10 -27.28 -9.43
CA ALA A 16 -13.72 -26.80 -9.32
C ALA A 16 -13.46 -25.59 -10.23
N SER A 17 -13.95 -25.60 -11.48
CA SER A 17 -13.78 -24.48 -12.41
C SER A 17 -14.52 -23.22 -11.94
N THR A 18 -15.74 -23.37 -11.39
CA THR A 18 -16.53 -22.27 -10.85
C THR A 18 -15.88 -21.70 -9.56
N ALA A 19 -15.48 -22.57 -8.64
CA ALA A 19 -14.76 -22.16 -7.44
C ALA A 19 -13.39 -21.55 -7.80
N GLY A 20 -12.73 -22.08 -8.83
CA GLY A 20 -11.48 -21.54 -9.37
C GLY A 20 -11.64 -20.11 -9.93
N ALA A 21 -12.72 -19.85 -10.67
CA ALA A 21 -13.01 -18.50 -11.16
C ALA A 21 -13.20 -17.50 -9.99
N VAL A 22 -13.94 -17.90 -8.96
CA VAL A 22 -14.07 -17.06 -7.74
C VAL A 22 -12.73 -16.93 -7.02
N ALA A 23 -11.95 -18.00 -6.92
CA ALA A 23 -10.63 -17.96 -6.29
C ALA A 23 -9.68 -16.97 -6.99
N VAL A 24 -9.67 -16.95 -8.33
CA VAL A 24 -8.85 -15.98 -9.09
C VAL A 24 -9.32 -14.54 -8.84
N SER A 25 -10.65 -14.31 -8.77
CA SER A 25 -11.18 -12.97 -8.47
C SER A 25 -10.72 -12.47 -7.11
N ILE A 26 -10.84 -13.31 -6.08
CA ILE A 26 -10.48 -12.95 -4.70
C ILE A 26 -8.96 -12.86 -4.55
N PHE A 27 -8.21 -13.73 -5.22
CA PHE A 27 -6.75 -13.66 -5.30
C PHE A 27 -6.29 -12.31 -5.84
N LEU A 28 -6.85 -11.88 -6.98
CA LEU A 28 -6.50 -10.58 -7.58
C LEU A 28 -6.90 -9.41 -6.68
N PHE A 29 -8.10 -9.46 -6.09
CA PHE A 29 -8.56 -8.44 -5.16
C PHE A 29 -7.62 -8.33 -3.95
N CYS A 30 -7.38 -9.43 -3.24
CA CYS A 30 -6.54 -9.42 -2.03
C CYS A 30 -5.10 -9.01 -2.33
N THR A 31 -4.54 -9.46 -3.45
CA THR A 31 -3.16 -9.13 -3.85
C THR A 31 -3.05 -7.65 -4.22
N LEU A 32 -4.01 -7.13 -4.99
CA LEU A 32 -4.03 -5.76 -5.44
C LEU A 32 -4.23 -4.79 -4.26
N GLU A 33 -5.22 -5.06 -3.41
CA GLU A 33 -5.49 -4.24 -2.22
C GLU A 33 -4.32 -4.28 -1.22
N THR A 34 -3.66 -5.44 -1.07
CA THR A 34 -2.45 -5.54 -0.24
C THR A 34 -1.31 -4.72 -0.82
N PHE A 35 -1.14 -4.73 -2.14
CA PHE A 35 -0.14 -3.90 -2.81
C PHE A 35 -0.45 -2.41 -2.63
N VAL A 36 -1.69 -2.00 -2.87
CA VAL A 36 -2.15 -0.61 -2.65
C VAL A 36 -1.99 -0.20 -1.19
N ALA A 37 -2.34 -1.06 -0.24
CA ALA A 37 -2.15 -0.81 1.19
C ALA A 37 -0.67 -0.66 1.57
N SER A 38 0.23 -1.44 0.93
CA SER A 38 1.68 -1.32 1.16
C SER A 38 2.25 -0.01 0.63
N LEU A 39 1.68 0.53 -0.46
CA LEU A 39 2.05 1.85 -0.99
C LEU A 39 1.61 3.00 -0.07
N HIS A 40 0.47 2.86 0.60
CA HIS A 40 -0.05 3.88 1.50
C HIS A 40 0.68 3.92 2.86
N GLY A 41 1.45 2.89 3.19
CA GLY A 41 2.17 2.77 4.46
C GLY A 41 1.24 2.78 5.68
N SER A 42 1.79 2.62 6.86
CA SER A 42 1.04 2.70 8.13
C SER A 42 0.66 4.14 8.47
N VAL A 43 -0.44 4.61 7.90
CA VAL A 43 -0.90 6.00 7.92
C VAL A 43 -1.40 6.47 9.30
N ASN A 44 -1.59 5.58 10.30
CA ASN A 44 -2.50 5.89 11.41
C ASN A 44 -1.91 5.88 12.83
N GLN A 45 -0.60 5.82 13.05
CA GLN A 45 -0.08 5.75 14.44
C GLN A 45 1.14 6.62 14.76
N GLY A 46 1.47 7.60 13.92
CA GLY A 46 2.53 8.57 14.20
C GLY A 46 1.99 9.88 14.80
N PRO A 47 2.88 10.71 15.39
CA PRO A 47 2.54 12.08 15.75
C PRO A 47 1.95 12.83 14.54
N ALA A 48 1.10 13.82 14.83
CA ALA A 48 0.48 14.62 13.78
C ALA A 48 1.53 15.44 13.04
N ARG A 49 1.87 14.99 11.83
CA ARG A 49 2.88 15.65 11.00
C ARG A 49 2.30 16.15 9.69
N LEU A 50 2.73 17.33 9.30
CA LEU A 50 2.46 17.92 8.01
C LEU A 50 3.74 17.99 7.19
N ILE A 51 3.57 18.04 5.87
CA ILE A 51 4.64 18.28 4.92
C ILE A 51 4.25 19.44 4.05
N THR A 52 5.10 20.47 4.05
CA THR A 52 4.97 21.61 3.16
C THR A 52 5.97 21.48 2.03
N ARG A 53 5.51 21.62 0.81
CA ARG A 53 6.32 21.58 -0.42
C ARG A 53 5.91 22.72 -1.36
N ASN A 54 6.66 22.89 -2.44
CA ASN A 54 6.27 23.81 -3.49
C ASN A 54 4.95 23.34 -4.14
N ASN A 55 4.02 24.28 -4.33
CA ASN A 55 2.68 24.01 -4.86
C ASN A 55 2.72 23.53 -6.33
N VAL A 56 3.65 24.06 -7.13
CA VAL A 56 3.75 23.75 -8.57
C VAL A 56 4.34 22.35 -8.79
N SER A 57 5.44 22.03 -8.10
CA SER A 57 6.13 20.74 -8.28
C SER A 57 6.93 20.35 -7.03
N ARG A 58 7.02 19.05 -6.77
CA ARG A 58 7.90 18.48 -5.74
C ARG A 58 9.39 18.65 -6.05
N PHE A 59 9.72 18.94 -7.30
CA PHE A 59 11.09 19.13 -7.74
C PHE A 59 11.57 20.56 -7.55
N TYR A 60 10.67 21.51 -7.34
CA TYR A 60 11.04 22.88 -7.02
C TYR A 60 11.31 23.04 -5.53
N SER A 61 12.39 23.76 -5.22
CA SER A 61 12.75 24.08 -3.84
C SER A 61 12.01 25.31 -3.33
N LEU A 62 11.84 25.35 -2.03
CA LEU A 62 11.39 26.50 -1.25
C LEU A 62 12.61 27.22 -0.66
N PRO A 63 12.54 28.53 -0.41
CA PRO A 63 13.57 29.24 0.35
C PRO A 63 13.68 28.71 1.77
N ILE A 64 14.90 28.54 2.28
CA ILE A 64 15.15 28.11 3.66
C ILE A 64 14.53 29.08 4.69
N ALA A 65 14.43 30.37 4.36
CA ALA A 65 13.79 31.38 5.22
C ALA A 65 12.30 31.09 5.54
N TYR A 66 11.64 30.19 4.78
CA TYR A 66 10.26 29.81 5.08
C TYR A 66 10.13 29.02 6.37
N GLU A 67 11.17 28.33 6.79
CA GLU A 67 11.20 27.59 8.04
C GLU A 67 10.80 28.46 9.24
N GLN A 68 11.44 29.61 9.38
CA GLN A 68 11.15 30.53 10.48
C GLN A 68 9.72 31.07 10.42
N ARG A 69 9.21 31.35 9.23
CA ARG A 69 7.84 31.83 9.05
C ARG A 69 6.80 30.74 9.38
N ILE A 70 7.05 29.49 8.94
CA ILE A 70 6.19 28.34 9.26
C ILE A 70 6.16 28.13 10.77
N ALA A 71 7.30 28.25 11.46
CA ALA A 71 7.39 28.07 12.90
C ALA A 71 6.55 29.10 13.71
N THR A 72 6.17 30.23 13.11
CA THR A 72 5.27 31.22 13.77
C THR A 72 3.80 30.90 13.66
N VAL A 73 3.40 29.93 12.84
CA VAL A 73 1.99 29.57 12.65
C VAL A 73 1.43 28.89 13.92
N PRO A 74 0.30 29.35 14.45
CA PRO A 74 -0.31 28.73 15.62
C PRO A 74 -0.60 27.26 15.40
N GLY A 75 -0.22 26.41 16.37
CA GLY A 75 -0.38 24.96 16.29
C GLY A 75 0.85 24.23 15.75
N VAL A 76 1.83 24.93 15.16
CA VAL A 76 3.13 24.35 14.78
C VAL A 76 4.02 24.26 16.03
N THR A 77 4.61 23.09 16.27
CA THR A 77 5.52 22.87 17.41
C THR A 77 6.97 22.73 16.99
N ARG A 78 7.22 22.17 15.81
CA ARG A 78 8.57 22.01 15.23
C ARG A 78 8.52 22.04 13.73
N VAL A 79 9.61 22.49 13.13
CA VAL A 79 9.84 22.45 11.67
C VAL A 79 11.22 21.86 11.43
N ALA A 80 11.39 21.09 10.38
CA ALA A 80 12.67 20.56 9.95
C ALA A 80 12.75 20.54 8.42
N ALA A 81 13.82 21.05 7.85
CA ALA A 81 14.10 20.95 6.43
C ALA A 81 14.50 19.52 6.06
N ALA A 82 13.98 19.04 4.92
CA ALA A 82 14.31 17.71 4.39
C ALA A 82 14.31 17.69 2.86
N ASN A 83 15.40 17.23 2.28
CA ASN A 83 15.59 17.08 0.86
C ASN A 83 15.85 15.63 0.49
N TYR A 84 15.12 15.09 -0.46
CA TYR A 84 15.53 13.84 -1.10
C TYR A 84 16.85 14.09 -1.82
N PHE A 85 17.89 13.37 -1.43
CA PHE A 85 19.25 13.61 -1.92
C PHE A 85 19.52 12.93 -3.26
N GLY A 86 18.91 11.76 -3.50
CA GLY A 86 19.10 10.99 -4.73
C GLY A 86 20.54 10.52 -4.90
N GLY A 87 21.18 10.15 -3.79
CA GLY A 87 22.54 9.63 -3.77
C GLY A 87 22.59 8.14 -4.12
N MET A 88 23.59 7.75 -4.87
CA MET A 88 23.89 6.37 -5.24
C MET A 88 25.38 6.10 -5.07
N ARG A 89 25.72 4.87 -4.72
CA ARG A 89 27.12 4.47 -4.54
C ARG A 89 27.84 4.28 -5.88
N ASP A 90 27.13 3.70 -6.85
CA ASP A 90 27.63 3.50 -8.19
C ASP A 90 26.51 3.84 -9.20
N ALA A 91 26.76 4.85 -10.03
CA ALA A 91 25.80 5.30 -11.03
C ALA A 91 25.56 4.28 -12.15
N SER A 92 26.45 3.29 -12.30
CA SER A 92 26.34 2.22 -13.30
C SER A 92 25.55 0.99 -12.78
N ASP A 93 25.35 0.91 -11.45
CA ASP A 93 24.65 -0.20 -10.80
C ASP A 93 23.29 0.24 -10.23
N PRO A 94 22.18 -0.14 -10.87
CA PRO A 94 20.84 0.16 -10.36
C PRO A 94 20.57 -0.41 -8.96
N GLU A 95 21.27 -1.47 -8.56
CA GLU A 95 21.16 -2.05 -7.23
C GLU A 95 21.84 -1.19 -6.16
N SER A 96 22.66 -0.23 -6.55
CA SER A 96 23.28 0.73 -5.63
C SER A 96 22.33 1.86 -5.19
N GLU A 97 21.13 1.93 -5.76
CA GLU A 97 20.13 2.94 -5.39
C GLU A 97 19.41 2.57 -4.08
N PHE A 98 19.25 3.55 -3.22
CA PHE A 98 18.51 3.45 -1.95
C PHE A 98 17.95 4.82 -1.54
N ALA A 99 16.95 4.81 -0.65
CA ALA A 99 16.36 6.05 -0.15
C ALA A 99 17.39 6.83 0.72
N ASN A 100 17.61 8.10 0.39
CA ASN A 100 18.50 8.96 1.16
C ASN A 100 18.00 10.40 1.17
N PHE A 101 18.12 11.05 2.35
CA PHE A 101 17.62 12.38 2.57
C PHE A 101 18.66 13.23 3.29
N ALA A 102 18.82 14.47 2.85
CA ALA A 102 19.54 15.49 3.59
C ALA A 102 18.53 16.21 4.51
N VAL A 103 18.81 16.19 5.81
CA VAL A 103 17.87 16.67 6.83
C VAL A 103 18.56 17.67 7.79
N GLU A 104 17.77 18.59 8.32
CA GLU A 104 18.24 19.40 9.44
C GLU A 104 18.23 18.49 10.68
N ALA A 105 19.44 18.12 11.10
CA ALA A 105 19.67 16.95 11.96
C ALA A 105 18.95 17.03 13.32
N GLU A 106 19.03 18.18 14.01
CA GLU A 106 18.49 18.33 15.38
C GLU A 106 16.96 18.29 15.39
N SER A 107 16.33 19.15 14.59
CA SER A 107 14.88 19.25 14.49
C SER A 107 14.28 17.97 13.92
N PHE A 108 14.96 17.36 12.93
CA PHE A 108 14.50 16.11 12.32
C PHE A 108 14.47 14.94 13.32
N LEU A 109 15.56 14.74 14.07
CA LEU A 109 15.60 13.67 15.07
C LEU A 109 14.62 13.89 16.24
N ALA A 110 14.32 15.16 16.56
CA ALA A 110 13.32 15.47 17.56
C ALA A 110 11.88 15.24 17.05
N LEU A 111 11.67 15.41 15.74
CA LEU A 111 10.38 15.24 15.07
C LEU A 111 10.08 13.76 14.75
N TYR A 112 11.14 12.94 14.58
CA TYR A 112 11.04 11.52 14.23
C TYR A 112 11.65 10.60 15.30
N PRO A 113 11.02 10.45 16.49
CA PRO A 113 11.52 9.60 17.58
C PRO A 113 11.53 8.10 17.23
N GLU A 114 10.89 7.72 16.11
CA GLU A 114 10.93 6.36 15.59
C GLU A 114 12.32 5.92 15.12
N TYR A 115 13.21 6.84 14.76
CA TYR A 115 14.61 6.55 14.44
C TYR A 115 15.44 6.53 15.72
N MET A 116 15.48 5.36 16.36
CA MET A 116 16.14 5.21 17.66
C MET A 116 17.66 5.21 17.52
N LEU A 117 18.28 6.13 18.21
CA LEU A 117 19.72 6.27 18.38
C LEU A 117 20.04 6.34 19.87
N SER A 118 21.18 5.81 20.27
CA SER A 118 21.72 6.08 21.61
C SER A 118 22.20 7.55 21.71
N ASP A 119 22.29 8.09 22.93
CA ASP A 119 22.73 9.47 23.14
C ASP A 119 24.14 9.74 22.54
N PRO A 120 25.14 8.83 22.66
CA PRO A 120 26.43 9.00 22.00
C PRO A 120 26.33 9.03 20.47
N GLU A 121 25.53 8.15 19.86
CA GLU A 121 25.33 8.09 18.41
C GLU A 121 24.65 9.36 17.89
N ARG A 122 23.61 9.81 18.59
CA ARG A 122 22.94 11.09 18.30
C ARG A 122 23.92 12.25 18.37
N SER A 123 24.72 12.32 19.43
CA SER A 123 25.71 13.37 19.59
C SER A 123 26.80 13.32 18.51
N ALA A 124 27.23 12.13 18.09
CA ALA A 124 28.18 11.96 17.00
C ALA A 124 27.63 12.50 15.69
N PHE A 125 26.40 12.15 15.34
CA PHE A 125 25.75 12.65 14.13
C PHE A 125 25.55 14.17 14.14
N LEU A 126 25.15 14.76 15.27
CA LEU A 126 24.91 16.20 15.36
C LEU A 126 26.21 17.04 15.28
N LYS A 127 27.35 16.49 15.73
CA LYS A 127 28.63 17.18 15.74
C LYS A 127 29.40 17.11 14.42
N ASP A 128 29.23 16.03 13.67
CA ASP A 128 29.93 15.80 12.41
C ASP A 128 29.06 16.21 11.23
N GLN A 129 29.46 17.28 10.55
CA GLN A 129 28.74 17.78 9.38
C GLN A 129 28.72 16.79 8.21
N HIS A 130 29.77 15.95 8.07
CA HIS A 130 29.82 14.85 7.11
C HIS A 130 29.17 13.58 7.64
N GLY A 131 28.64 13.62 8.87
CA GLY A 131 27.99 12.49 9.49
C GLY A 131 26.72 12.05 8.73
N ALA A 132 26.54 10.73 8.68
CA ALA A 132 25.32 10.12 8.19
C ALA A 132 24.82 9.08 9.18
N ILE A 133 23.48 8.96 9.32
CA ILE A 133 22.86 7.85 10.02
C ILE A 133 22.20 6.92 9.01
N VAL A 134 22.36 5.62 9.23
CA VAL A 134 21.97 4.58 8.29
C VAL A 134 21.04 3.60 8.97
N GLY A 135 19.97 3.19 8.31
CA GLY A 135 19.10 2.14 8.83
C GLY A 135 19.79 0.78 8.84
N ARG A 136 19.45 -0.04 9.82
CA ARG A 136 20.07 -1.36 10.02
C ARG A 136 20.00 -2.24 8.77
N ALA A 137 18.84 -2.30 8.09
CA ALA A 137 18.67 -3.12 6.89
C ALA A 137 19.59 -2.67 5.74
N LEU A 138 19.81 -1.35 5.61
CA LEU A 138 20.73 -0.80 4.62
C LEU A 138 22.20 -1.08 5.00
N ALA A 139 22.55 -0.93 6.27
CA ALA A 139 23.89 -1.24 6.78
C ALA A 139 24.22 -2.74 6.58
N GLU A 140 23.29 -3.65 6.84
CA GLU A 140 23.44 -5.09 6.57
C GLU A 140 23.62 -5.38 5.07
N ARG A 141 22.84 -4.72 4.20
CA ARG A 141 22.90 -4.89 2.74
C ARG A 141 24.27 -4.52 2.17
N PHE A 142 24.81 -3.39 2.58
CA PHE A 142 26.08 -2.88 2.07
C PHE A 142 27.28 -3.22 2.96
N GLN A 143 27.08 -4.00 4.04
CA GLN A 143 28.10 -4.36 5.03
C GLN A 143 28.77 -3.16 5.69
N TRP A 144 28.04 -2.06 5.85
CA TRP A 144 28.53 -0.83 6.44
C TRP A 144 28.57 -0.89 7.98
N LYS A 145 29.58 -0.24 8.55
CA LYS A 145 29.80 -0.14 10.00
C LYS A 145 29.91 1.30 10.42
N VAL A 146 29.65 1.57 11.69
CA VAL A 146 29.90 2.89 12.28
C VAL A 146 31.40 3.21 12.16
N GLY A 147 31.71 4.41 11.68
CA GLY A 147 33.06 4.89 11.38
C GLY A 147 33.50 4.69 9.93
N ASP A 148 32.78 3.93 9.12
CA ASP A 148 33.11 3.78 7.70
C ASP A 148 32.88 5.11 6.96
N THR A 149 33.80 5.42 6.03
CA THR A 149 33.60 6.52 5.08
C THR A 149 33.04 5.98 3.77
N ILE A 150 31.94 6.55 3.32
CA ILE A 150 31.27 6.18 2.08
C ILE A 150 31.25 7.37 1.12
N GLN A 151 31.29 7.06 -0.17
CA GLN A 151 31.17 8.07 -1.22
C GLN A 151 29.85 7.86 -1.97
N LEU A 152 29.09 8.96 -2.12
CA LEU A 152 27.81 8.96 -2.85
C LEU A 152 27.85 10.03 -3.95
N THR A 153 27.33 9.66 -5.11
CA THR A 153 27.10 10.60 -6.21
C THR A 153 25.60 10.89 -6.31
N SER A 154 25.21 12.16 -6.26
CA SER A 154 23.81 12.55 -6.40
C SER A 154 23.46 12.83 -7.86
N ASN A 155 22.34 12.26 -8.34
CA ASN A 155 21.79 12.60 -9.65
C ASN A 155 20.99 13.92 -9.64
N ILE A 156 20.68 14.45 -8.45
CA ILE A 156 19.90 15.67 -8.23
C ILE A 156 20.82 16.84 -7.92
N TYR A 157 21.72 16.68 -6.95
CA TYR A 157 22.67 17.69 -6.49
C TYR A 157 24.06 17.35 -7.01
N ARG A 158 24.29 17.66 -8.29
CA ARG A 158 25.58 17.34 -8.95
C ARG A 158 26.68 18.24 -8.47
N THR A 159 27.78 17.62 -8.05
CA THR A 159 29.02 18.26 -7.66
C THR A 159 30.20 17.71 -8.49
N ALA A 160 31.34 18.40 -8.48
CA ALA A 160 32.54 17.98 -9.21
C ALA A 160 33.16 16.70 -8.61
N SER A 161 32.98 16.49 -7.31
CA SER A 161 33.46 15.30 -6.59
C SER A 161 32.29 14.59 -5.91
N PRO A 162 32.39 13.28 -5.66
CA PRO A 162 31.39 12.57 -4.84
C PRO A 162 31.28 13.18 -3.44
N TYR A 163 30.13 13.03 -2.82
CA TYR A 163 29.91 13.39 -1.43
C TYR A 163 30.55 12.34 -0.52
N GLU A 164 31.44 12.77 0.35
CA GLU A 164 32.04 11.91 1.35
C GLU A 164 31.27 11.99 2.67
N LEU A 165 30.77 10.84 3.13
CA LEU A 165 29.99 10.75 4.35
C LEU A 165 30.62 9.75 5.31
N VAL A 166 30.61 10.05 6.59
CA VAL A 166 31.03 9.14 7.67
C VAL A 166 29.80 8.56 8.33
N ILE A 167 29.72 7.26 8.45
CA ILE A 167 28.61 6.61 9.15
C ILE A 167 28.76 6.85 10.64
N SER A 168 28.02 7.82 11.15
CA SER A 168 28.07 8.21 12.57
C SER A 168 27.26 7.26 13.46
N ALA A 169 26.19 6.65 12.90
CA ALA A 169 25.34 5.73 13.64
C ALA A 169 24.50 4.81 12.71
N ILE A 170 24.06 3.69 13.29
CA ILE A 170 23.12 2.77 12.64
C ILE A 170 21.84 2.74 13.46
N TYR A 171 20.78 3.41 12.97
CA TYR A 171 19.52 3.48 13.67
C TYR A 171 18.70 2.19 13.54
N ARG A 172 17.85 1.96 14.53
CA ARG A 172 16.83 0.93 14.56
C ARG A 172 15.46 1.57 14.75
N THR A 173 14.42 0.83 14.41
CA THR A 173 13.03 1.26 14.62
C THR A 173 12.29 0.28 15.52
N ASP A 174 11.45 0.80 16.40
CA ASP A 174 10.54 -0.03 17.19
C ASP A 174 9.31 -0.39 16.33
N GLN A 175 9.36 -1.55 15.70
CA GLN A 175 8.26 -2.05 14.86
C GLN A 175 6.98 -2.34 15.66
N GLY A 176 7.06 -2.50 16.98
CA GLY A 176 5.89 -2.67 17.85
C GLY A 176 5.14 -1.34 18.04
N ARG A 177 5.89 -0.26 18.23
CA ARG A 177 5.34 1.09 18.45
C ARG A 177 5.11 1.86 17.16
N PHE A 178 5.96 1.66 16.15
CA PHE A 178 5.91 2.34 14.85
C PHE A 178 5.97 1.31 13.71
N PRO A 179 4.89 0.53 13.51
CA PRO A 179 4.87 -0.51 12.49
C PRO A 179 5.06 0.07 11.09
N GLY A 180 5.94 -0.55 10.30
CA GLY A 180 6.20 -0.17 8.92
C GLY A 180 7.19 0.99 8.74
N THR A 181 7.85 1.45 9.81
CA THR A 181 8.97 2.40 9.67
C THR A 181 10.15 1.70 9.01
N ASP A 182 10.71 2.34 7.98
CA ASP A 182 11.75 1.77 7.14
C ASP A 182 13.14 1.87 7.80
N GLU A 183 13.90 0.77 7.78
CA GLU A 183 15.31 0.71 8.19
C GLU A 183 16.26 0.66 6.98
N SER A 184 15.80 1.01 5.77
CA SER A 184 16.60 1.01 4.52
C SER A 184 16.92 2.41 4.00
N THR A 185 16.81 3.43 4.85
CA THR A 185 17.06 4.83 4.51
C THR A 185 18.35 5.34 5.13
N LEU A 186 19.05 6.23 4.42
CA LEU A 186 20.18 7.00 4.93
C LEU A 186 19.78 8.47 5.10
N PHE A 187 20.19 9.06 6.22
CA PHE A 187 20.02 10.50 6.47
C PHE A 187 21.41 11.14 6.64
N LEU A 188 21.65 12.21 5.86
CA LEU A 188 22.85 13.07 5.96
C LEU A 188 22.43 14.48 6.39
N GLN A 189 23.38 15.31 6.80
CA GLN A 189 23.08 16.66 7.24
C GLN A 189 22.77 17.59 6.07
N TYR A 190 21.67 18.35 6.16
CA TYR A 190 21.28 19.38 5.19
C TYR A 190 22.39 20.45 5.03
N LYS A 191 23.04 20.83 6.13
CA LYS A 191 24.11 21.82 6.12
C LYS A 191 25.24 21.41 5.18
N TYR A 192 25.65 20.15 5.20
CA TYR A 192 26.69 19.64 4.28
C TYR A 192 26.22 19.72 2.81
N LEU A 193 25.00 19.34 2.52
CA LEU A 193 24.44 19.45 1.18
C LEU A 193 24.43 20.91 0.69
N ASP A 194 23.98 21.83 1.53
CA ASP A 194 23.86 23.24 1.17
C ASP A 194 25.24 23.88 0.91
N GLU A 195 26.21 23.61 1.77
CA GLU A 195 27.59 24.07 1.57
C GLU A 195 28.24 23.47 0.31
N ALA A 196 28.09 22.16 0.07
CA ALA A 196 28.63 21.50 -1.11
C ALA A 196 27.99 22.00 -2.42
N THR A 197 26.77 22.52 -2.37
CA THR A 197 26.08 23.12 -3.52
C THR A 197 26.26 24.64 -3.60
N GLY A 198 27.05 25.25 -2.70
CA GLY A 198 27.28 26.69 -2.65
C GLY A 198 26.02 27.50 -2.27
N GLY A 199 25.23 27.01 -1.32
CA GLY A 199 24.00 27.65 -0.83
C GLY A 199 22.81 27.59 -1.80
N ARG A 200 22.83 26.70 -2.79
CA ARG A 200 21.80 26.58 -3.84
C ARG A 200 20.90 25.38 -3.69
N ALA A 201 21.05 24.62 -2.61
CA ALA A 201 20.24 23.42 -2.42
C ALA A 201 18.73 23.75 -2.29
N GLY A 202 18.40 24.85 -1.60
CA GLY A 202 17.04 25.17 -1.21
C GLY A 202 16.40 24.05 -0.39
N VAL A 203 15.15 24.17 -0.06
CA VAL A 203 14.42 23.13 0.71
C VAL A 203 13.30 22.55 -0.12
N ARG A 204 13.28 21.23 -0.33
CA ARG A 204 12.22 20.58 -1.10
C ARG A 204 10.96 20.34 -0.27
N THR A 205 11.15 19.99 0.99
CA THR A 205 10.04 19.79 1.92
C THR A 205 10.40 20.28 3.30
N PHE A 206 9.44 20.92 3.96
CA PHE A 206 9.49 21.14 5.41
C PHE A 206 8.64 20.06 6.07
N ARG A 207 9.22 19.38 7.05
CA ARG A 207 8.55 18.42 7.94
C ARG A 207 8.10 19.19 9.17
N ILE A 208 6.82 19.10 9.50
CA ILE A 208 6.21 19.93 10.51
C ILE A 208 5.47 19.05 11.52
N GLU A 209 5.77 19.24 12.79
CA GLU A 209 4.99 18.66 13.88
C GLU A 209 3.93 19.64 14.33
N ILE A 210 2.71 19.18 14.56
CA ILE A 210 1.60 20.00 15.06
C ILE A 210 1.11 19.48 16.40
N ALA A 211 0.60 20.40 17.22
CA ALA A 211 0.15 20.11 18.58
C ALA A 211 -1.00 19.09 18.64
N ALA A 212 -1.93 19.13 17.66
CA ALA A 212 -3.08 18.26 17.64
C ALA A 212 -3.44 17.78 16.22
N PRO A 213 -3.62 16.45 16.01
CA PRO A 213 -3.97 15.88 14.69
C PRO A 213 -5.25 16.49 14.08
N ARG A 214 -6.24 16.80 14.91
CA ARG A 214 -7.51 17.40 14.49
C ARG A 214 -7.37 18.79 13.86
N GLU A 215 -6.27 19.48 14.12
CA GLU A 215 -5.99 20.83 13.64
C GLU A 215 -5.22 20.82 12.31
N ALA A 216 -4.88 19.62 11.78
CA ALA A 216 -4.10 19.47 10.58
C ALA A 216 -4.61 20.30 9.40
N GLY A 217 -5.91 20.30 9.14
CA GLY A 217 -6.51 21.08 8.05
C GLY A 217 -6.41 22.59 8.26
N VAL A 218 -6.62 23.07 9.49
CA VAL A 218 -6.54 24.49 9.82
C VAL A 218 -5.10 24.98 9.72
N VAL A 219 -4.15 24.23 10.28
CA VAL A 219 -2.72 24.57 10.24
C VAL A 219 -2.19 24.52 8.82
N SER A 220 -2.57 23.50 8.03
CA SER A 220 -2.17 23.42 6.62
C SER A 220 -2.63 24.62 5.81
N HIS A 221 -3.90 25.02 5.98
CA HIS A 221 -4.45 26.20 5.29
C HIS A 221 -3.73 27.49 5.73
N ALA A 222 -3.48 27.67 7.03
CA ALA A 222 -2.79 28.85 7.54
C ALA A 222 -1.34 28.96 7.02
N ILE A 223 -0.63 27.83 6.87
CA ILE A 223 0.70 27.80 6.24
C ILE A 223 0.61 28.20 4.78
N ASP A 224 -0.33 27.63 4.02
CA ASP A 224 -0.42 27.89 2.58
C ASP A 224 -0.87 29.34 2.31
N GLU A 225 -1.77 29.90 3.10
CA GLU A 225 -2.18 31.30 3.05
C GLU A 225 -1.03 32.27 3.32
N LEU A 226 -0.12 31.94 4.24
CA LEU A 226 1.08 32.73 4.54
C LEU A 226 1.98 32.95 3.34
N PHE A 227 1.96 32.02 2.36
CA PHE A 227 2.80 32.05 1.16
C PHE A 227 2.01 32.18 -0.15
N GLU A 228 0.70 32.47 -0.09
CA GLU A 228 -0.16 32.56 -1.28
C GLU A 228 0.33 33.59 -2.30
N ASN A 229 0.85 34.73 -1.83
CA ASN A 229 1.36 35.81 -2.65
C ASN A 229 2.92 35.84 -2.73
N SER A 230 3.57 34.71 -2.49
CA SER A 230 5.03 34.60 -2.59
C SER A 230 5.47 34.01 -3.92
N ASP A 231 6.75 34.24 -4.29
CA ASP A 231 7.35 33.68 -5.51
C ASP A 231 7.37 32.14 -5.52
N ALA A 232 7.32 31.53 -4.34
CA ALA A 232 7.31 30.08 -4.16
C ALA A 232 6.11 29.67 -3.28
N GLN A 233 4.92 29.61 -3.87
CA GLN A 233 3.72 29.17 -3.19
C GLN A 233 3.88 27.75 -2.61
N THR A 234 3.28 27.53 -1.45
CA THR A 234 3.32 26.26 -0.75
C THR A 234 2.06 25.43 -0.94
N HIS A 235 2.22 24.14 -0.77
CA HIS A 235 1.14 23.18 -0.60
C HIS A 235 1.47 22.31 0.61
N THR A 236 0.61 22.38 1.61
CA THR A 236 0.77 21.68 2.88
C THR A 236 -0.26 20.58 3.01
N GLU A 237 0.22 19.37 3.22
CA GLU A 237 -0.62 18.17 3.34
C GLU A 237 -0.13 17.31 4.52
N THR A 238 -0.95 16.39 5.00
CA THR A 238 -0.50 15.46 6.03
C THR A 238 0.61 14.55 5.50
N GLU A 239 1.51 14.08 6.36
CA GLU A 239 2.58 13.15 5.95
C GLU A 239 2.00 11.90 5.28
N ALA A 240 0.84 11.46 5.72
CA ALA A 240 0.08 10.37 5.15
C ALA A 240 -0.35 10.64 3.70
N GLN A 241 -0.97 11.80 3.45
CA GLN A 241 -1.36 12.23 2.11
C GLN A 241 -0.14 12.42 1.21
N TYR A 242 0.93 13.03 1.75
CA TYR A 242 2.17 13.20 1.01
C TYR A 242 2.77 11.86 0.56
N ARG A 243 2.82 10.85 1.46
CA ARG A 243 3.28 9.50 1.11
C ARG A 243 2.38 8.83 0.07
N ALA A 244 1.06 8.94 0.26
CA ALA A 244 0.09 8.43 -0.71
C ALA A 244 0.24 9.10 -2.08
N ASN A 245 0.43 10.43 -2.09
CA ASN A 245 0.65 11.20 -3.30
C ASN A 245 2.07 11.05 -3.88
N ALA A 246 3.10 10.73 -3.06
CA ALA A 246 4.47 10.45 -3.53
C ALA A 246 4.55 9.13 -4.29
N GLY A 247 3.74 8.15 -3.87
CA GLY A 247 3.40 7.01 -4.71
C GLY A 247 2.56 7.39 -5.95
N ALA A 248 2.21 8.66 -6.16
CA ALA A 248 1.17 9.16 -7.09
C ALA A 248 1.64 9.51 -8.53
N LEU A 249 2.88 9.18 -8.93
CA LEU A 249 2.97 8.44 -10.19
C LEU A 249 1.98 7.27 -10.11
N GLY A 250 1.59 6.90 -8.88
CA GLY A 250 0.62 5.97 -8.48
C GLY A 250 -0.80 6.46 -8.29
N GLY A 251 -1.18 7.71 -8.19
CA GLY A 251 -2.60 8.08 -8.02
C GLY A 251 -3.42 7.64 -9.24
N ASN A 252 -2.92 7.88 -10.44
CA ASN A 252 -3.49 7.34 -11.68
C ASN A 252 -3.26 5.81 -11.76
N LEU A 253 -2.15 5.28 -11.23
CA LEU A 253 -1.87 3.86 -11.21
C LEU A 253 -2.82 3.11 -10.26
N VAL A 254 -3.05 3.60 -9.05
CA VAL A 254 -4.00 3.02 -8.10
C VAL A 254 -5.42 3.03 -8.67
N LEU A 255 -5.85 4.15 -9.29
CA LEU A 255 -7.14 4.22 -9.97
C LEU A 255 -7.23 3.20 -11.12
N LEU A 256 -6.18 3.11 -11.93
CA LEU A 256 -6.09 2.15 -13.05
C LEU A 256 -6.14 0.71 -12.56
N LEU A 257 -5.36 0.39 -11.52
CA LEU A 257 -5.33 -0.94 -10.92
C LEU A 257 -6.70 -1.32 -10.34
N ASN A 258 -7.37 -0.40 -9.63
CA ASN A 258 -8.71 -0.62 -9.10
C ASN A 258 -9.75 -0.80 -10.22
N ALA A 259 -9.66 -0.02 -11.31
CA ALA A 259 -10.53 -0.18 -12.45
C ALA A 259 -10.33 -1.54 -13.15
N ILE A 260 -9.09 -2.00 -13.32
CA ILE A 260 -8.76 -3.32 -13.86
C ILE A 260 -9.30 -4.41 -12.93
N GLY A 261 -9.07 -4.30 -11.62
CA GLY A 261 -9.58 -5.25 -10.63
C GLY A 261 -11.09 -5.39 -10.67
N LEU A 262 -11.81 -4.27 -10.75
CA LEU A 262 -13.26 -4.24 -10.86
C LEU A 262 -13.75 -4.87 -12.18
N LEU A 263 -13.09 -4.59 -13.30
CA LEU A 263 -13.43 -5.18 -14.60
C LEU A 263 -13.23 -6.69 -14.60
N VAL A 264 -12.11 -7.17 -14.05
CA VAL A 264 -11.85 -8.61 -13.93
C VAL A 264 -12.89 -9.28 -13.01
N MET A 265 -13.19 -8.68 -11.86
CA MET A 265 -14.21 -9.18 -10.94
C MET A 265 -15.57 -9.26 -11.60
N PHE A 266 -15.98 -8.24 -12.37
CA PHE A 266 -17.23 -8.23 -13.11
C PHE A 266 -17.27 -9.33 -14.18
N THR A 267 -16.18 -9.50 -14.94
CA THR A 267 -16.08 -10.57 -15.95
C THR A 267 -16.21 -11.95 -15.34
N LEU A 268 -15.51 -12.19 -14.23
CA LEU A 268 -15.55 -13.48 -13.54
C LEU A 268 -16.92 -13.74 -12.86
N LEU A 269 -17.61 -12.68 -12.39
CA LEU A 269 -19.00 -12.77 -11.94
C LEU A 269 -19.92 -13.26 -13.07
N LEU A 270 -19.78 -12.70 -14.26
CA LEU A 270 -20.59 -13.12 -15.43
C LEU A 270 -20.30 -14.57 -15.81
N VAL A 271 -19.02 -14.99 -15.81
CA VAL A 271 -18.64 -16.39 -16.09
C VAL A 271 -19.25 -17.32 -15.04
N THR A 272 -19.15 -16.97 -13.75
CA THR A 272 -19.73 -17.75 -12.65
C THR A 272 -21.25 -17.85 -12.77
N ALA A 273 -21.92 -16.74 -13.05
CA ALA A 273 -23.39 -16.71 -13.25
C ALA A 273 -23.84 -17.57 -14.44
N ASN A 274 -23.09 -17.52 -15.55
CA ASN A 274 -23.36 -18.35 -16.72
C ASN A 274 -23.19 -19.84 -16.42
N THR A 275 -22.09 -20.20 -15.73
CA THR A 275 -21.84 -21.60 -15.32
C THR A 275 -22.91 -22.12 -14.37
N MET A 276 -23.35 -21.32 -13.39
CA MET A 276 -24.45 -21.69 -12.49
C MET A 276 -25.78 -21.80 -13.23
N SER A 277 -26.05 -20.91 -14.20
CA SER A 277 -27.25 -20.98 -15.02
C SER A 277 -27.30 -22.26 -15.84
N MET A 278 -26.15 -22.67 -16.40
CA MET A 278 -26.04 -23.96 -17.12
C MET A 278 -26.29 -25.14 -16.18
N ALA A 279 -25.69 -25.10 -14.97
CA ALA A 279 -25.90 -26.12 -13.95
C ALA A 279 -27.38 -26.31 -13.58
N VAL A 280 -28.12 -25.21 -13.40
CA VAL A 280 -29.56 -25.26 -13.09
C VAL A 280 -30.37 -25.77 -14.27
N ARG A 281 -29.98 -25.42 -15.51
CA ARG A 281 -30.67 -25.95 -16.72
C ARG A 281 -30.53 -27.47 -16.87
N GLU A 282 -29.35 -28.01 -16.61
CA GLU A 282 -29.08 -29.45 -16.67
C GLU A 282 -29.92 -30.24 -15.64
N ARG A 283 -30.24 -29.61 -14.49
CA ARG A 283 -30.98 -30.20 -13.38
C ARG A 283 -32.49 -29.90 -13.42
N ARG A 284 -33.01 -29.38 -14.51
CA ARG A 284 -34.46 -29.00 -14.60
C ARG A 284 -35.38 -30.12 -14.20
N ALA A 285 -35.13 -31.34 -14.67
CA ALA A 285 -35.98 -32.51 -14.36
C ALA A 285 -35.93 -32.87 -12.85
N GLU A 286 -34.75 -32.81 -12.24
CA GLU A 286 -34.59 -33.07 -10.79
C GLU A 286 -35.32 -32.00 -9.96
N ILE A 287 -35.17 -30.71 -10.32
CA ILE A 287 -35.89 -29.60 -9.69
C ILE A 287 -37.42 -29.77 -9.85
N GLY A 288 -37.86 -30.17 -11.03
CA GLY A 288 -39.26 -30.49 -11.30
C GLY A 288 -39.78 -31.61 -10.41
N THR A 289 -39.02 -32.69 -10.27
CA THR A 289 -39.36 -33.82 -9.38
C THR A 289 -39.43 -33.37 -7.90
N LEU A 290 -38.48 -32.57 -7.43
CA LEU A 290 -38.49 -32.05 -6.06
C LEU A 290 -39.73 -31.17 -5.80
N LYS A 291 -40.13 -30.32 -6.76
CA LYS A 291 -41.36 -29.52 -6.67
C LYS A 291 -42.61 -30.40 -6.70
N ALA A 292 -42.65 -31.45 -7.53
CA ALA A 292 -43.74 -32.40 -7.58
C ALA A 292 -43.88 -33.18 -6.27
N LEU A 293 -42.81 -33.47 -5.57
CA LEU A 293 -42.78 -34.09 -4.24
C LEU A 293 -43.13 -33.11 -3.10
N GLY A 294 -43.49 -31.84 -3.40
CA GLY A 294 -44.01 -30.89 -2.43
C GLY A 294 -42.95 -29.92 -1.88
N LEU A 295 -41.76 -29.84 -2.46
CA LEU A 295 -40.82 -28.78 -2.09
C LEU A 295 -41.36 -27.42 -2.56
N SER A 296 -41.45 -26.46 -1.64
CA SER A 296 -41.85 -25.09 -1.97
C SER A 296 -40.82 -24.40 -2.84
N ASP A 297 -41.25 -23.50 -3.73
CA ASP A 297 -40.41 -22.73 -4.63
C ASP A 297 -39.32 -21.96 -3.86
N GLY A 298 -39.62 -21.43 -2.67
CA GLY A 298 -38.65 -20.75 -1.80
C GLY A 298 -37.55 -21.66 -1.27
N ARG A 299 -37.84 -22.94 -1.02
CA ARG A 299 -36.82 -23.94 -0.62
C ARG A 299 -35.89 -24.29 -1.78
N VAL A 300 -36.42 -24.38 -3.00
CA VAL A 300 -35.60 -24.58 -4.20
C VAL A 300 -34.68 -23.39 -4.41
N LEU A 301 -35.19 -22.18 -4.30
CA LEU A 301 -34.43 -20.94 -4.38
C LEU A 301 -33.31 -20.90 -3.35
N SER A 302 -33.62 -21.18 -2.07
CA SER A 302 -32.62 -21.18 -1.00
C SER A 302 -31.52 -22.24 -1.17
N LEU A 303 -31.85 -23.36 -1.80
CA LEU A 303 -30.90 -24.44 -2.07
C LEU A 303 -29.89 -24.05 -3.14
N ILE A 304 -30.30 -23.38 -4.21
CA ILE A 304 -29.45 -22.89 -5.28
C ILE A 304 -28.56 -21.72 -4.75
N LEU A 305 -29.16 -20.83 -3.96
CA LEU A 305 -28.38 -19.74 -3.33
C LEU A 305 -27.34 -20.27 -2.33
N ALA A 306 -27.68 -21.29 -1.54
CA ALA A 306 -26.74 -21.93 -0.63
C ALA A 306 -25.58 -22.61 -1.38
N GLU A 307 -25.85 -23.22 -2.54
CA GLU A 307 -24.78 -23.74 -3.42
C GLU A 307 -23.83 -22.63 -3.89
N GLY A 308 -24.38 -21.48 -4.33
CA GLY A 308 -23.64 -20.31 -4.74
C GLY A 308 -22.76 -19.74 -3.60
N ILE A 309 -23.33 -19.62 -2.39
CA ILE A 309 -22.59 -19.16 -1.21
C ILE A 309 -21.43 -20.11 -0.87
N LEU A 310 -21.66 -21.43 -0.90
CA LEU A 310 -20.62 -22.42 -0.64
C LEU A 310 -19.49 -22.33 -1.66
N LEU A 311 -19.81 -22.22 -2.95
CA LEU A 311 -18.82 -22.02 -4.01
C LEU A 311 -18.06 -20.71 -3.81
N GLY A 312 -18.76 -19.65 -3.44
CA GLY A 312 -18.17 -18.35 -3.11
C GLY A 312 -17.19 -18.42 -1.93
N LEU A 313 -17.57 -19.10 -0.85
CA LEU A 313 -16.71 -19.31 0.33
C LEU A 313 -15.50 -20.19 0.02
N CYS A 314 -15.68 -21.29 -0.68
CA CYS A 314 -14.58 -22.17 -1.09
C CYS A 314 -13.60 -21.43 -2.01
N GLY A 315 -14.12 -20.67 -2.99
CA GLY A 315 -13.31 -19.83 -3.86
C GLY A 315 -12.58 -18.73 -3.09
N ALA A 316 -13.25 -18.06 -2.16
CA ALA A 316 -12.63 -17.01 -1.35
C ALA A 316 -11.50 -17.56 -0.46
N ALA A 317 -11.71 -18.71 0.18
CA ALA A 317 -10.68 -19.36 0.97
C ALA A 317 -9.46 -19.76 0.13
N ALA A 318 -9.69 -20.33 -1.05
CA ALA A 318 -8.61 -20.69 -1.97
C ALA A 318 -7.88 -19.44 -2.51
N GLY A 319 -8.61 -18.39 -2.91
CA GLY A 319 -8.04 -17.13 -3.39
C GLY A 319 -7.20 -16.43 -2.33
N LEU A 320 -7.69 -16.37 -1.09
CA LEU A 320 -6.96 -15.80 0.05
C LEU A 320 -5.69 -16.59 0.36
N LEU A 321 -5.75 -17.93 0.32
CA LEU A 321 -4.59 -18.79 0.51
C LEU A 321 -3.53 -18.54 -0.58
N LEU A 322 -3.95 -18.48 -1.85
CA LEU A 322 -3.05 -18.18 -2.97
C LEU A 322 -2.41 -16.79 -2.82
N SER A 323 -3.18 -15.77 -2.41
CA SER A 323 -2.66 -14.42 -2.15
C SER A 323 -1.61 -14.44 -1.04
N ARG A 324 -1.86 -15.18 0.02
CA ARG A 324 -0.92 -15.30 1.14
C ARG A 324 0.38 -15.97 0.70
N VAL A 325 0.28 -17.09 -0.02
CA VAL A 325 1.45 -17.79 -0.58
C VAL A 325 2.25 -16.87 -1.50
N LEU A 326 1.59 -16.12 -2.38
CA LEU A 326 2.27 -15.18 -3.27
C LEU A 326 2.99 -14.09 -2.48
N VAL A 327 2.32 -13.44 -1.53
CA VAL A 327 2.89 -12.35 -0.73
C VAL A 327 4.10 -12.82 0.07
N GLU A 328 4.05 -14.03 0.63
CA GLU A 328 5.17 -14.64 1.37
C GLU A 328 6.32 -15.09 0.44
N ALA A 329 6.01 -15.52 -0.78
CA ALA A 329 7.01 -15.99 -1.76
C ALA A 329 7.67 -14.83 -2.54
N LEU A 330 7.00 -13.69 -2.68
CA LEU A 330 7.44 -12.57 -3.52
C LEU A 330 8.86 -12.06 -3.19
N PRO A 331 9.28 -11.89 -1.91
CA PRO A 331 10.63 -11.46 -1.56
C PRO A 331 11.73 -12.46 -1.95
N HIS A 332 11.37 -13.72 -2.21
CA HIS A 332 12.31 -14.80 -2.58
C HIS A 332 12.37 -15.04 -4.09
N ALA A 333 11.56 -14.33 -4.88
CA ALA A 333 11.54 -14.49 -6.32
C ALA A 333 12.82 -13.93 -6.98
N PRO A 334 13.45 -14.62 -7.93
CA PRO A 334 14.78 -14.27 -8.45
C PRO A 334 14.84 -12.95 -9.23
N VAL A 335 13.71 -12.47 -9.77
CA VAL A 335 13.68 -11.24 -10.59
C VAL A 335 12.95 -10.10 -9.86
N ILE A 336 11.84 -10.41 -9.18
CA ILE A 336 10.96 -9.42 -8.56
C ILE A 336 11.26 -9.26 -7.06
N GLY A 337 11.93 -10.25 -6.46
CA GLY A 337 12.18 -10.31 -5.02
C GLY A 337 12.98 -9.11 -4.50
N GLU A 338 13.84 -8.56 -5.31
CA GLU A 338 14.64 -7.40 -4.95
C GLU A 338 13.79 -6.12 -4.91
N VAL A 339 12.89 -5.95 -5.88
CA VAL A 339 11.90 -4.89 -5.87
C VAL A 339 10.93 -5.08 -4.70
N ALA A 340 10.50 -6.30 -4.44
CA ALA A 340 9.59 -6.62 -3.34
C ALA A 340 10.22 -6.36 -1.96
N ARG A 341 11.54 -6.57 -1.81
CA ARG A 341 12.27 -6.25 -0.56
C ARG A 341 12.40 -4.76 -0.27
N ARG A 342 12.20 -3.90 -1.29
CA ARG A 342 12.16 -2.43 -1.12
C ARG A 342 10.85 -1.95 -0.49
N PHE A 343 9.79 -2.77 -0.55
CA PHE A 343 8.53 -2.47 0.12
C PHE A 343 8.55 -3.00 1.55
N PRO A 344 7.92 -2.27 2.52
CA PRO A 344 7.76 -2.78 3.87
C PRO A 344 7.12 -4.17 3.81
N ARG A 345 7.46 -5.07 4.76
CA ARG A 345 6.98 -6.45 4.76
C ARG A 345 5.50 -6.51 4.43
N MET A 346 5.19 -6.93 3.21
CA MET A 346 3.81 -7.09 2.77
C MET A 346 3.16 -8.18 3.63
N HIS A 347 2.09 -7.85 4.28
CA HIS A 347 1.21 -8.81 4.94
C HIS A 347 -0.22 -8.46 4.56
N ILE A 348 -1.09 -9.45 4.44
CA ILE A 348 -2.49 -9.21 4.12
C ILE A 348 -3.18 -8.71 5.41
N PRO A 349 -3.62 -7.43 5.46
CA PRO A 349 -4.37 -6.92 6.59
C PRO A 349 -5.66 -7.72 6.83
N THR A 350 -6.03 -7.91 8.09
CA THR A 350 -7.26 -8.64 8.45
C THR A 350 -8.51 -8.05 7.83
N ALA A 351 -8.55 -6.73 7.63
CA ALA A 351 -9.64 -6.04 6.94
C ALA A 351 -9.76 -6.46 5.46
N ILE A 352 -8.63 -6.61 4.74
CA ILE A 352 -8.62 -7.06 3.34
C ILE A 352 -9.00 -8.54 3.26
N ALA A 353 -8.50 -9.37 4.17
CA ALA A 353 -8.88 -10.78 4.25
C ALA A 353 -10.39 -10.95 4.50
N GLY A 354 -10.95 -10.20 5.46
CA GLY A 354 -12.39 -10.17 5.73
C GLY A 354 -13.21 -9.65 4.56
N GLY A 355 -12.73 -8.58 3.91
CA GLY A 355 -13.33 -8.03 2.68
C GLY A 355 -13.36 -9.05 1.54
N GLY A 356 -12.28 -9.81 1.34
CA GLY A 356 -12.20 -10.87 0.34
C GLY A 356 -13.21 -12.00 0.57
N ILE A 357 -13.38 -12.44 1.82
CA ILE A 357 -14.39 -13.45 2.17
C ILE A 357 -15.81 -12.91 1.91
N LEU A 358 -16.10 -11.68 2.33
CA LEU A 358 -17.38 -11.04 2.10
C LEU A 358 -17.68 -10.92 0.60
N LEU A 359 -16.72 -10.48 -0.19
CA LEU A 359 -16.84 -10.39 -1.65
C LEU A 359 -17.09 -11.76 -2.28
N GLY A 360 -16.42 -12.83 -1.83
CA GLY A 360 -16.67 -14.18 -2.31
C GLY A 360 -18.11 -14.63 -2.07
N VAL A 361 -18.66 -14.35 -0.89
CA VAL A 361 -20.09 -14.60 -0.58
C VAL A 361 -20.99 -13.78 -1.47
N LEU A 362 -20.70 -12.48 -1.68
CA LEU A 362 -21.52 -11.61 -2.54
C LEU A 362 -21.48 -12.04 -4.01
N VAL A 363 -20.33 -12.45 -4.52
CA VAL A 363 -20.17 -13.00 -5.88
C VAL A 363 -20.97 -14.29 -6.01
N GLY A 364 -20.89 -15.20 -5.03
CA GLY A 364 -21.67 -16.43 -5.02
C GLY A 364 -23.19 -16.20 -4.98
N LEU A 365 -23.64 -15.25 -4.16
CA LEU A 365 -25.04 -14.82 -4.10
C LEU A 365 -25.50 -14.20 -5.43
N ALA A 366 -24.74 -13.26 -5.98
CA ALA A 366 -25.06 -12.56 -7.22
C ALA A 366 -25.10 -13.53 -8.40
N ALA A 367 -24.11 -14.42 -8.52
CA ALA A 367 -24.05 -15.43 -9.57
C ALA A 367 -25.22 -16.45 -9.46
N GLY A 368 -25.58 -16.80 -8.22
CA GLY A 368 -26.72 -17.71 -7.95
C GLY A 368 -28.10 -17.08 -8.11
N SER A 369 -28.21 -15.75 -8.05
CA SER A 369 -29.51 -15.05 -8.03
C SER A 369 -30.30 -15.22 -9.32
N VAL A 370 -29.68 -15.08 -10.49
CA VAL A 370 -30.32 -15.21 -11.79
C VAL A 370 -30.88 -16.63 -12.02
N PRO A 371 -30.08 -17.72 -11.88
CA PRO A 371 -30.59 -19.06 -12.08
C PRO A 371 -31.59 -19.49 -11.01
N SER A 372 -31.47 -19.02 -9.78
CA SER A 372 -32.43 -19.34 -8.71
C SER A 372 -33.76 -18.68 -8.93
N LEU A 373 -33.83 -17.43 -9.42
CA LEU A 373 -35.06 -16.77 -9.82
C LEU A 373 -35.71 -17.45 -11.03
N ALA A 374 -34.92 -17.90 -11.99
CA ALA A 374 -35.43 -18.66 -13.13
C ALA A 374 -36.07 -20.00 -12.68
N ALA A 375 -35.41 -20.74 -11.77
CA ALA A 375 -35.94 -21.97 -11.20
C ALA A 375 -37.18 -21.74 -10.32
N PHE A 376 -37.21 -20.62 -9.56
CA PHE A 376 -38.37 -20.22 -8.76
C PHE A 376 -39.61 -19.98 -9.62
N ARG A 377 -39.49 -19.26 -10.74
CA ARG A 377 -40.60 -18.90 -11.63
C ARG A 377 -41.05 -20.02 -12.57
N ALA A 378 -40.24 -21.07 -12.75
CA ALA A 378 -40.51 -22.15 -13.67
C ALA A 378 -41.66 -23.04 -13.17
N ARG A 379 -42.66 -23.32 -14.04
CA ARG A 379 -43.79 -24.22 -13.75
C ARG A 379 -43.34 -25.67 -13.80
N ILE A 380 -43.95 -26.54 -12.96
CA ILE A 380 -43.64 -27.98 -12.90
C ILE A 380 -43.79 -28.64 -14.27
N THR A 381 -44.82 -28.24 -15.04
CA THR A 381 -45.09 -28.76 -16.39
C THR A 381 -43.99 -28.42 -17.41
N GLU A 382 -43.29 -27.28 -17.23
CA GLU A 382 -42.17 -26.85 -18.07
C GLU A 382 -40.87 -27.54 -17.71
N LEU A 383 -40.70 -27.90 -16.42
CA LEU A 383 -39.51 -28.56 -15.91
C LEU A 383 -39.45 -30.05 -16.22
N LEU A 384 -40.62 -30.71 -16.36
CA LEU A 384 -40.75 -32.14 -16.65
C LEU A 384 -40.91 -32.47 -18.14
N ARG A 385 -40.97 -31.47 -19.03
CA ARG A 385 -41.05 -31.70 -20.49
C ARG A 385 -39.69 -32.19 -21.00
N PRO A 386 -39.59 -33.35 -21.64
CA PRO A 386 -38.34 -33.76 -22.26
C PRO A 386 -37.97 -32.75 -23.37
N VAL A 387 -36.72 -32.34 -23.39
CA VAL A 387 -36.13 -31.48 -24.45
C VAL A 387 -35.79 -32.33 -25.63
#